data_88d00a42020f16952f4baf794f824285
#
_entry.id   88d00a42020f16952f4baf794f824285
#
_cell.length_a   1.000
_cell.length_b   1.000
_cell.length_c   1.000
_cell.angle_alpha   90.00
_cell.angle_beta   90.00
_cell.angle_gamma   90.00
#
_symmetry.space_group_name_H-M   'P 1'
#
loop_
_entity.id
_entity.type
_entity.pdbx_description
1 polymer ?
#
loop_
_entity_poly.entity_id
_entity_poly.type
_entity_poly.pdbx_seq_one_letter_code
_entity_poly.pdbx_strand_id
1 'polypeptide(L)'
;DKNKSIMCCKHDYVPKQNVKFRGAKNEPFPKKNWSSFMLMNNQRCKMLTKEYVETASGLELHQFKWTHEENVGELPLDWNWLVGEYDYNKNAKNVHWTLGGPYFKDYNQSDYANEWFNIYADMVKIEL
;
A
#
# COMPACT_ATOMS: atom_id res chain seq x y z
N ASP A 1 -14.96 8.98 -7.10
CA ASP A 1 -16.03 8.65 -8.05
C ASP A 1 -17.07 7.75 -7.35
N LYS A 2 -18.30 8.25 -7.19
CA LYS A 2 -19.41 7.52 -6.52
C LYS A 2 -19.86 6.26 -7.29
N ASN A 3 -19.46 6.12 -8.53
CA ASN A 3 -19.81 4.97 -9.37
C ASN A 3 -18.83 3.79 -9.22
N LYS A 4 -17.73 3.97 -8.52
CA LYS A 4 -16.76 2.91 -8.24
C LYS A 4 -17.03 2.26 -6.89
N SER A 5 -16.71 0.97 -6.77
CA SER A 5 -16.70 0.25 -5.48
C SER A 5 -15.47 0.61 -4.66
N ILE A 6 -14.35 0.78 -5.36
CA ILE A 6 -13.06 1.08 -4.74
C ILE A 6 -12.25 2.01 -5.63
N MET A 7 -11.48 2.91 -5.02
CA MET A 7 -10.47 3.74 -5.66
C MET A 7 -9.13 3.38 -5.04
N CYS A 8 -8.10 3.13 -5.84
CA CYS A 8 -6.75 2.79 -5.38
C CYS A 8 -5.68 3.35 -6.32
N CYS A 9 -4.44 3.37 -5.88
CA CYS A 9 -3.30 3.68 -6.74
C CYS A 9 -2.98 2.44 -7.58
N LYS A 10 -3.13 2.54 -8.91
CA LYS A 10 -2.90 1.43 -9.84
C LYS A 10 -1.42 1.33 -10.19
N HIS A 11 -0.65 0.70 -9.33
CA HIS A 11 0.77 0.47 -9.56
C HIS A 11 0.99 -0.51 -10.71
N ASP A 12 1.88 -0.13 -11.63
CA ASP A 12 2.39 -0.98 -12.71
C ASP A 12 3.91 -1.00 -12.64
N TYR A 13 4.47 -2.02 -11.98
CA TYR A 13 5.92 -2.13 -11.77
C TYR A 13 6.33 -3.58 -11.52
N VAL A 14 7.60 -3.85 -11.76
CA VAL A 14 8.26 -5.09 -11.35
C VAL A 14 9.13 -4.80 -10.14
N PRO A 15 9.04 -5.57 -9.05
CA PRO A 15 9.87 -5.37 -7.87
C PRO A 15 11.37 -5.31 -8.21
N LYS A 16 12.07 -4.29 -7.73
CA LYS A 16 13.52 -4.10 -7.95
C LYS A 16 14.37 -5.17 -7.25
N GLN A 17 13.83 -5.81 -6.21
CA GLN A 17 14.52 -6.86 -5.45
C GLN A 17 13.56 -7.98 -5.03
N ASN A 18 14.09 -9.20 -4.94
CA ASN A 18 13.30 -10.41 -4.68
C ASN A 18 13.03 -10.64 -3.18
N VAL A 19 13.65 -9.86 -2.31
CA VAL A 19 13.58 -10.01 -0.86
C VAL A 19 13.26 -8.65 -0.22
N LYS A 20 12.48 -8.65 0.82
CA LYS A 20 12.17 -7.49 1.65
C LYS A 20 12.45 -7.81 3.13
N PHE A 21 12.02 -6.94 4.03
CA PHE A 21 12.33 -7.04 5.47
C PHE A 21 12.18 -8.48 6.01
N ARG A 22 13.08 -8.88 6.91
CA ARG A 22 13.12 -10.21 7.52
C ARG A 22 13.23 -11.38 6.55
N GLY A 23 13.76 -11.16 5.34
CA GLY A 23 13.91 -12.21 4.33
C GLY A 23 12.60 -12.62 3.65
N ALA A 24 11.54 -11.87 3.81
CA ALA A 24 10.27 -12.16 3.14
C ALA A 24 10.40 -12.03 1.62
N LYS A 25 9.80 -12.95 0.88
CA LYS A 25 9.80 -12.91 -0.59
C LYS A 25 9.07 -11.68 -1.12
N ASN A 26 9.61 -11.11 -2.18
CA ASN A 26 9.04 -9.97 -2.91
C ASN A 26 8.75 -10.34 -4.35
N GLU A 27 7.79 -11.23 -4.56
CA GLU A 27 7.42 -11.74 -5.87
C GLU A 27 6.49 -10.77 -6.61
N PRO A 28 6.60 -10.65 -7.94
CA PRO A 28 5.63 -9.92 -8.75
C PRO A 28 4.31 -10.71 -8.81
N PHE A 29 3.19 -9.99 -8.76
CA PHE A 29 1.87 -10.53 -9.03
C PHE A 29 0.93 -9.40 -9.52
N PRO A 30 -0.14 -9.73 -10.25
CA PRO A 30 -1.08 -8.72 -10.76
C PRO A 30 -1.66 -7.86 -9.63
N LYS A 31 -1.77 -6.55 -9.86
CA LYS A 31 -2.30 -5.56 -8.91
C LYS A 31 -1.52 -5.49 -7.58
N LYS A 32 -0.21 -5.78 -7.63
CA LYS A 32 0.67 -5.67 -6.46
C LYS A 32 0.61 -4.25 -5.87
N ASN A 33 0.42 -4.15 -4.55
CA ASN A 33 0.26 -2.90 -3.79
C ASN A 33 -0.97 -2.03 -4.14
N TRP A 34 -1.89 -2.49 -4.98
CA TRP A 34 -3.12 -1.74 -5.22
C TRP A 34 -3.99 -1.65 -3.96
N SER A 35 -4.04 -2.71 -3.17
CA SER A 35 -4.84 -2.79 -1.94
C SER A 35 -4.17 -2.19 -0.70
N SER A 36 -2.97 -1.62 -0.83
CA SER A 36 -2.27 -1.04 0.32
C SER A 36 -2.75 0.38 0.67
N PHE A 37 -3.46 1.04 -0.25
CA PHE A 37 -4.14 2.31 -0.02
C PHE A 37 -5.45 2.35 -0.80
N MET A 38 -6.58 2.39 -0.11
CA MET A 38 -7.90 2.22 -0.71
C MET A 38 -8.90 3.23 -0.16
N LEU A 39 -9.72 3.79 -1.05
CA LEU A 39 -10.92 4.53 -0.71
C LEU A 39 -12.13 3.71 -1.14
N MET A 40 -12.94 3.23 -0.20
CA MET A 40 -14.04 2.31 -0.43
C MET A 40 -15.39 3.02 -0.41
N ASN A 41 -16.26 2.68 -1.36
CA ASN A 41 -17.66 3.03 -1.32
C ASN A 41 -18.45 1.89 -0.68
N ASN A 42 -18.72 2.00 0.61
CA ASN A 42 -19.33 0.92 1.40
C ASN A 42 -20.67 0.44 0.82
N GLN A 43 -21.43 1.32 0.18
CA GLN A 43 -22.72 0.93 -0.45
C GLN A 43 -22.52 -0.03 -1.63
N ARG A 44 -21.33 -0.02 -2.27
CA ARG A 44 -20.98 -0.85 -3.42
C ARG A 44 -20.04 -2.03 -3.06
N CYS A 45 -19.67 -2.17 -1.79
CA CYS A 45 -18.78 -3.23 -1.31
C CYS A 45 -19.53 -4.38 -0.61
N LYS A 46 -20.81 -4.57 -0.91
CA LYS A 46 -21.67 -5.56 -0.24
C LYS A 46 -21.23 -7.02 -0.43
N MET A 47 -20.41 -7.29 -1.45
CA MET A 47 -19.80 -8.62 -1.66
C MET A 47 -18.71 -8.96 -0.65
N LEU A 48 -18.13 -7.98 0.04
CA LEU A 48 -17.19 -8.18 1.15
C LEU A 48 -17.94 -8.56 2.43
N THR A 49 -18.63 -9.68 2.40
CA THR A 49 -19.24 -10.25 3.59
C THR A 49 -18.18 -10.86 4.50
N LYS A 50 -18.51 -11.06 5.77
CA LYS A 50 -17.63 -11.75 6.71
C LYS A 50 -17.22 -13.12 6.17
N GLU A 51 -18.18 -13.90 5.69
CA GLU A 51 -17.94 -15.23 5.12
C GLU A 51 -16.97 -15.17 3.92
N TYR A 52 -17.18 -14.23 2.98
CA TYR A 52 -16.27 -14.08 1.84
C TYR A 52 -14.84 -13.76 2.29
N VAL A 53 -14.67 -12.82 3.22
CA VAL A 53 -13.33 -12.43 3.73
C VAL A 53 -12.64 -13.57 4.47
N GLU A 54 -13.38 -14.39 5.20
CA GLU A 54 -12.84 -15.54 5.95
C GLU A 54 -12.46 -16.72 5.04
N THR A 55 -13.07 -16.85 3.87
CA THR A 55 -12.87 -17.99 2.96
C THR A 55 -12.03 -17.67 1.73
N ALA A 56 -12.00 -16.41 1.26
CA ALA A 56 -11.20 -15.99 0.13
C ALA A 56 -9.70 -16.04 0.46
N SER A 57 -8.88 -16.38 -0.54
CA SER A 57 -7.44 -16.26 -0.41
C SER A 57 -7.00 -14.80 -0.30
N GLY A 58 -5.85 -14.55 0.35
CA GLY A 58 -5.29 -13.21 0.42
C GLY A 58 -5.08 -12.59 -0.97
N LEU A 59 -4.70 -13.39 -1.96
CA LEU A 59 -4.50 -12.90 -3.33
C LEU A 59 -5.81 -12.47 -3.99
N GLU A 60 -6.91 -13.20 -3.78
CA GLU A 60 -8.24 -12.81 -4.28
C GLU A 60 -8.70 -11.48 -3.67
N LEU A 61 -8.46 -11.29 -2.36
CA LEU A 61 -8.77 -10.04 -1.67
C LEU A 61 -7.92 -8.88 -2.21
N HIS A 62 -6.60 -9.07 -2.36
CA HIS A 62 -5.68 -8.05 -2.87
C HIS A 62 -5.92 -7.68 -4.33
N GLN A 63 -6.43 -8.61 -5.14
CA GLN A 63 -6.74 -8.38 -6.55
C GLN A 63 -8.17 -7.88 -6.79
N PHE A 64 -8.93 -7.65 -5.73
CA PHE A 64 -10.33 -7.19 -5.80
C PHE A 64 -11.25 -8.14 -6.58
N LYS A 65 -11.08 -9.47 -6.45
CA LYS A 65 -11.91 -10.47 -7.14
C LYS A 65 -13.39 -10.43 -6.74
N TRP A 66 -13.69 -9.75 -5.65
CA TRP A 66 -15.04 -9.52 -5.15
C TRP A 66 -15.83 -8.42 -5.90
N THR A 67 -15.21 -7.72 -6.86
CA THR A 67 -15.88 -6.71 -7.68
C THR A 67 -15.41 -6.78 -9.13
N HIS A 68 -16.19 -6.20 -10.05
CA HIS A 68 -15.81 -6.12 -11.46
C HIS A 68 -14.69 -5.09 -11.67
N GLU A 69 -13.85 -5.32 -12.67
CA GLU A 69 -12.69 -4.47 -13.00
C GLU A 69 -13.10 -3.01 -13.25
N GLU A 70 -14.22 -2.79 -13.93
CA GLU A 70 -14.80 -1.48 -14.21
C GLU A 70 -15.19 -0.69 -12.95
N ASN A 71 -15.38 -1.37 -11.82
CA ASN A 71 -15.70 -0.77 -10.53
C ASN A 71 -14.46 -0.41 -9.70
N VAL A 72 -13.27 -0.69 -10.21
CA VAL A 72 -11.99 -0.31 -9.60
C VAL A 72 -11.50 0.97 -10.25
N GLY A 73 -11.65 2.09 -9.55
CA GLY A 73 -11.20 3.41 -10.01
C GLY A 73 -9.75 3.68 -9.63
N GLU A 74 -9.21 4.80 -10.13
CA GLU A 74 -7.81 5.17 -9.97
C GLU A 74 -7.65 6.44 -9.14
N LEU A 75 -6.68 6.40 -8.22
CA LEU A 75 -6.16 7.53 -7.46
C LEU A 75 -4.77 7.90 -7.99
N PRO A 76 -4.36 9.18 -7.89
CA PRO A 76 -2.99 9.56 -8.20
C PRO A 76 -1.99 8.77 -7.36
N LEU A 77 -0.87 8.34 -7.96
CA LEU A 77 0.16 7.54 -7.30
C LEU A 77 0.80 8.25 -6.08
N ASP A 78 0.78 9.58 -6.03
CA ASP A 78 1.26 10.38 -4.90
C ASP A 78 0.63 9.99 -3.55
N TRP A 79 -0.55 9.39 -3.56
CA TRP A 79 -1.26 8.92 -2.37
C TRP A 79 -0.81 7.56 -1.86
N ASN A 80 0.07 6.88 -2.61
CA ASN A 80 0.65 5.59 -2.20
C ASN A 80 2.03 5.42 -2.85
N TRP A 81 2.96 6.34 -2.57
CA TRP A 81 4.28 6.35 -3.19
C TRP A 81 5.16 5.23 -2.62
N LEU A 82 5.58 4.30 -3.47
CA LEU A 82 6.30 3.09 -3.04
C LEU A 82 7.80 3.38 -2.85
N VAL A 83 8.21 3.56 -1.61
CA VAL A 83 9.62 3.79 -1.25
C VAL A 83 10.46 2.55 -1.56
N GLY A 84 11.58 2.79 -2.25
CA GLY A 84 12.50 1.75 -2.70
C GLY A 84 12.15 1.15 -4.06
N GLU A 85 10.89 1.26 -4.49
CA GLU A 85 10.45 0.84 -5.84
C GLU A 85 10.39 2.02 -6.81
N TYR A 86 10.01 3.20 -6.35
CA TYR A 86 9.99 4.44 -7.12
C TYR A 86 11.13 5.37 -6.70
N ASP A 87 11.50 6.29 -7.58
CA ASP A 87 12.47 7.33 -7.26
C ASP A 87 11.87 8.35 -6.28
N TYR A 88 12.72 9.12 -5.59
CA TYR A 88 12.27 10.14 -4.64
C TYR A 88 11.29 11.14 -5.28
N ASN A 89 10.16 11.37 -4.63
CA ASN A 89 9.13 12.31 -5.06
C ASN A 89 8.81 13.30 -3.93
N LYS A 90 9.28 14.55 -4.08
CA LYS A 90 9.00 15.62 -3.10
C LYS A 90 7.52 15.96 -2.94
N ASN A 91 6.67 15.56 -3.89
CA ASN A 91 5.23 15.81 -3.87
C ASN A 91 4.41 14.60 -3.38
N ALA A 92 5.05 13.53 -2.93
CA ALA A 92 4.35 12.39 -2.36
C ALA A 92 3.50 12.85 -1.16
N LYS A 93 2.24 12.44 -1.15
CA LYS A 93 1.26 12.80 -0.11
C LYS A 93 1.16 11.73 0.97
N ASN A 94 1.38 10.49 0.57
CA ASN A 94 1.47 9.35 1.46
C ASN A 94 2.55 8.40 0.94
N VAL A 95 3.50 8.04 1.78
CA VAL A 95 4.61 7.16 1.43
C VAL A 95 4.43 5.78 2.04
N HIS A 96 4.73 4.76 1.26
CA HIS A 96 4.59 3.38 1.64
C HIS A 96 5.93 2.64 1.53
N TRP A 97 6.53 2.28 2.66
CA TRP A 97 7.75 1.48 2.71
C TRP A 97 7.43 0.00 2.46
N THR A 98 7.15 -0.34 1.20
CA THR A 98 6.75 -1.70 0.80
C THR A 98 7.84 -2.75 1.01
N LEU A 99 9.10 -2.36 1.02
CA LEU A 99 10.25 -3.25 1.24
C LEU A 99 10.56 -3.45 2.73
N GLY A 100 10.31 -2.43 3.55
CA GLY A 100 10.54 -2.42 4.98
C GLY A 100 10.61 -0.99 5.51
N GLY A 101 10.00 -0.75 6.66
CA GLY A 101 9.96 0.57 7.28
C GLY A 101 11.33 1.02 7.79
N PRO A 102 11.55 2.34 8.00
CA PRO A 102 12.85 2.89 8.40
C PRO A 102 13.33 2.45 9.79
N TYR A 103 12.46 1.87 10.60
CA TYR A 103 12.81 1.25 11.89
C TYR A 103 13.57 -0.08 11.76
N PHE A 104 13.63 -0.68 10.56
CA PHE A 104 14.55 -1.78 10.29
C PHE A 104 15.93 -1.27 9.91
N LYS A 105 16.98 -1.88 10.45
CA LYS A 105 18.36 -1.46 10.23
C LYS A 105 18.72 -1.32 8.75
N ASP A 106 18.27 -2.23 7.91
CA ASP A 106 18.58 -2.27 6.48
C ASP A 106 17.86 -1.19 5.65
N TYR A 107 16.86 -0.51 6.25
CA TYR A 107 16.03 0.50 5.58
C TYR A 107 16.04 1.88 6.27
N ASN A 108 16.90 2.07 7.29
CA ASN A 108 16.96 3.30 8.07
C ASN A 108 17.54 4.52 7.33
N GLN A 109 18.07 4.31 6.14
CA GLN A 109 18.55 5.35 5.22
C GLN A 109 17.69 5.45 3.94
N SER A 110 16.51 4.83 3.93
CA SER A 110 15.59 4.94 2.81
C SER A 110 15.03 6.36 2.66
N ASP A 111 14.51 6.68 1.49
CA ASP A 111 13.81 7.94 1.27
C ASP A 111 12.75 8.18 2.35
N TYR A 112 12.57 9.43 2.77
CA TYR A 112 11.65 9.89 3.83
C TYR A 112 11.90 9.28 5.23
N ALA A 113 12.99 8.57 5.46
CA ALA A 113 13.29 8.00 6.77
C ALA A 113 13.47 9.08 7.85
N ASN A 114 14.10 10.21 7.49
CA ASN A 114 14.30 11.32 8.41
C ASN A 114 12.97 11.93 8.89
N GLU A 115 12.02 12.10 7.97
CA GLU A 115 10.67 12.58 8.28
C GLU A 115 9.95 11.63 9.24
N TRP A 116 10.05 10.33 8.99
CA TRP A 116 9.48 9.31 9.87
C TRP A 116 10.09 9.37 11.28
N PHE A 117 11.42 9.44 11.39
CA PHE A 117 12.09 9.51 12.69
C PHE A 117 11.79 10.81 13.45
N ASN A 118 11.64 11.94 12.74
CA ASN A 118 11.25 13.20 13.36
C ASN A 118 9.84 13.11 13.97
N ILE A 119 8.87 12.55 13.23
CA ILE A 119 7.50 12.34 13.73
C ILE A 119 7.52 11.38 14.94
N TYR A 120 8.28 10.29 14.84
CA TYR A 120 8.42 9.34 15.94
C TYR A 120 9.00 9.99 17.20
N ALA A 121 10.06 10.79 17.05
CA ALA A 121 10.68 11.51 18.17
C ALA A 121 9.70 12.50 18.83
N ASP A 122 8.87 13.17 18.04
CA ASP A 122 7.86 14.10 18.57
C ASP A 122 6.74 13.36 19.32
N MET A 123 6.31 12.19 18.82
CA MET A 123 5.34 11.34 19.52
C MET A 123 5.85 10.89 20.89
N VAL A 124 7.11 10.43 20.98
CA VAL A 124 7.70 9.94 22.24
C VAL A 124 7.86 11.09 23.28
N LYS A 125 8.07 12.33 22.84
CA LYS A 125 8.14 13.49 23.75
C LYS A 125 6.81 13.84 24.41
N ILE A 126 5.68 13.46 23.79
CA ILE A 126 4.34 13.75 24.33
C ILE A 126 3.97 12.77 25.46
N GLU A 127 4.61 11.60 25.52
CA GLU A 127 4.35 10.55 26.54
C GLU A 127 5.19 10.72 27.83
N LEU A 128 6.07 11.73 27.89
CA LEU A 128 6.90 12.07 29.07
C LEU A 128 6.40 13.33 29.78
#